data_ad646eb5eb40cbca9eecfdd97e691b6c
#
_entry.id   ad646eb5eb40cbca9eecfdd97e691b6c
#
_cell.length_a   1.000
_cell.length_b   1.000
_cell.length_c   1.000
_cell.angle_alpha   90.00
_cell.angle_beta   90.00
_cell.angle_gamma   90.00
#
_symmetry.space_group_name_H-M   'P 1'
#
loop_
_entity.id
_entity.type
_entity.pdbx_description
1 polymer ?
#
loop_
_entity_poly.entity_id
_entity_poly.type
_entity_poly.pdbx_seq_one_letter_code
_entity_poly.pdbx_strand_id
1 'polypeptide(L)'
;MNRDTDILARTIYGEARGESISGQEAIASVILNRVAIAKSRGRYWWGNTIAGVCLAPWQFSCWNKNDPNRKIIERADDADIGFCICKRIALRAVSGLLEDRTSGATHYHT
;
A
#
# COMPACT_ATOMS: atom_id res chain seq x y z
N MET A 1 -13.31 -3.62 -8.39
CA MET A 1 -11.90 -3.62 -7.95
C MET A 1 -11.71 -4.75 -6.95
N ASN A 2 -10.66 -5.56 -7.09
CA ASN A 2 -10.46 -6.67 -6.17
C ASN A 2 -9.97 -6.21 -4.80
N ARG A 3 -9.96 -7.13 -3.83
CA ARG A 3 -9.60 -6.81 -2.45
C ARG A 3 -8.16 -6.31 -2.32
N ASP A 4 -7.22 -6.95 -2.99
CA ASP A 4 -5.81 -6.53 -2.93
C ASP A 4 -5.61 -5.10 -3.43
N THR A 5 -6.23 -4.75 -4.54
CA THR A 5 -6.15 -3.39 -5.09
C THR A 5 -6.80 -2.37 -4.15
N ASP A 6 -7.96 -2.70 -3.59
CA ASP A 6 -8.65 -1.81 -2.65
C ASP A 6 -7.84 -1.58 -1.39
N ILE A 7 -7.32 -2.63 -0.78
CA ILE A 7 -6.49 -2.53 0.43
C ILE A 7 -5.21 -1.76 0.14
N LEU A 8 -4.57 -2.01 -1.00
CA LEU A 8 -3.38 -1.26 -1.40
C LEU A 8 -3.68 0.24 -1.55
N ALA A 9 -4.77 0.58 -2.23
CA ALA A 9 -5.17 1.98 -2.40
C ALA A 9 -5.40 2.68 -1.06
N ARG A 10 -6.08 2.02 -0.14
CA ARG A 10 -6.37 2.57 1.19
C ARG A 10 -5.09 2.70 2.03
N THR A 11 -4.17 1.77 1.90
CA THR A 11 -2.87 1.84 2.59
C THR A 11 -2.05 3.02 2.07
N ILE A 12 -1.97 3.20 0.76
CA ILE A 12 -1.29 4.37 0.17
C ILE A 12 -1.94 5.66 0.68
N TYR A 13 -3.26 5.71 0.68
CA TYR A 13 -4.01 6.88 1.14
C TYR A 13 -3.72 7.18 2.62
N GLY A 14 -3.74 6.16 3.48
CA GLY A 14 -3.50 6.31 4.90
C GLY A 14 -2.07 6.72 5.24
N GLU A 15 -1.10 6.18 4.52
CA GLU A 15 0.33 6.42 4.82
C GLU A 15 0.89 7.64 4.10
N ALA A 16 0.36 8.00 2.94
CA ALA A 16 1.04 8.96 2.06
C ALA A 16 0.11 9.95 1.36
N ARG A 17 -1.13 10.16 1.81
CA ARG A 17 -2.05 11.07 1.10
C ARG A 17 -1.56 12.52 1.03
N GLY A 18 -0.72 12.92 1.99
CA GLY A 18 -0.12 14.24 1.98
C GLY A 18 1.21 14.33 1.24
N GLU A 19 1.69 13.22 0.69
CA GLU A 19 2.95 13.15 -0.03
C GLU A 19 2.76 13.41 -1.52
N SER A 20 3.88 13.61 -2.22
CA SER A 20 3.86 13.68 -3.68
C SER A 20 3.43 12.34 -4.28
N ILE A 21 3.08 12.35 -5.57
CA ILE A 21 2.77 11.11 -6.29
C ILE A 21 3.97 10.15 -6.25
N SER A 22 5.20 10.66 -6.38
CA SER A 22 6.40 9.83 -6.23
C SER A 22 6.48 9.15 -4.88
N GLY A 23 6.13 9.84 -3.79
CA GLY A 23 6.09 9.26 -2.45
C GLY A 23 5.03 8.18 -2.33
N GLN A 24 3.87 8.40 -2.91
CA GLN A 24 2.79 7.43 -2.94
C GLN A 24 3.16 6.18 -3.75
N GLU A 25 3.82 6.39 -4.89
CA GLU A 25 4.32 5.27 -5.70
C GLU A 25 5.40 4.48 -4.97
N ALA A 26 6.23 5.15 -4.17
CA ALA A 26 7.25 4.48 -3.36
C ALA A 26 6.64 3.54 -2.33
N ILE A 27 5.54 3.94 -1.68
CA ILE A 27 4.81 3.05 -0.75
C ILE A 27 4.33 1.80 -1.49
N ALA A 28 3.73 1.97 -2.66
CA ALA A 28 3.26 0.83 -3.47
C ALA A 28 4.41 -0.11 -3.83
N SER A 29 5.54 0.44 -4.26
CA SER A 29 6.72 -0.36 -4.62
C SER A 29 7.27 -1.15 -3.43
N VAL A 30 7.35 -0.53 -2.25
CA VAL A 30 7.77 -1.22 -1.02
C VAL A 30 6.87 -2.41 -0.72
N ILE A 31 5.55 -2.24 -0.84
CA ILE A 31 4.60 -3.32 -0.59
C ILE A 31 4.80 -4.45 -1.60
N LEU A 32 4.92 -4.13 -2.89
CA LEU A 32 5.15 -5.13 -3.92
C LEU A 32 6.48 -5.88 -3.69
N ASN A 33 7.52 -5.18 -3.25
CA ASN A 33 8.81 -5.80 -2.96
C ASN A 33 8.72 -6.76 -1.78
N ARG A 34 7.95 -6.42 -0.74
CA ARG A 34 7.71 -7.32 0.39
C ARG A 34 6.98 -8.59 -0.06
N VAL A 35 5.99 -8.45 -0.94
CA VAL A 35 5.28 -9.60 -1.50
C VAL A 35 6.24 -10.49 -2.28
N ALA A 36 7.08 -9.90 -3.12
CA ALA A 36 8.06 -10.64 -3.93
C ALA A 36 9.04 -11.42 -3.07
N ILE A 37 9.56 -10.80 -1.99
CA ILE A 37 10.46 -11.47 -1.06
C ILE A 37 9.77 -12.63 -0.35
N ALA A 38 8.55 -12.42 0.12
CA ALA A 38 7.80 -13.47 0.81
C ALA A 38 7.55 -14.66 -0.10
N LYS A 39 7.21 -14.41 -1.37
CA LYS A 39 6.99 -15.48 -2.35
C LYS A 39 8.27 -16.24 -2.66
N SER A 40 9.39 -15.56 -2.80
CA SER A 40 10.67 -16.19 -3.14
C SER A 40 11.22 -17.05 -1.99
N ARG A 41 10.88 -16.71 -0.74
CA ARG A 41 11.35 -17.43 0.46
C ARG A 41 10.33 -18.44 0.99
N GLY A 42 9.16 -18.57 0.32
CA GLY A 42 8.12 -19.48 0.73
C GLY A 42 7.20 -18.95 1.81
N ARG A 43 7.68 -18.13 2.71
CA ARG A 43 6.84 -17.40 3.67
C ARG A 43 7.64 -16.35 4.42
N TYR A 44 6.90 -15.35 4.90
CA TYR A 44 7.45 -14.28 5.71
C TYR A 44 6.36 -13.84 6.70
N TRP A 45 6.74 -13.26 7.83
CA TRP A 45 5.77 -12.91 8.87
C TRP A 45 4.73 -11.87 8.42
N TRP A 46 5.02 -11.07 7.42
CA TRP A 46 4.06 -10.11 6.87
C TRP A 46 3.13 -10.71 5.80
N GLY A 47 3.23 -12.02 5.52
CA GLY A 47 2.42 -12.66 4.50
C GLY A 47 2.97 -12.51 3.09
N ASN A 48 2.35 -13.18 2.15
CA ASN A 48 2.80 -13.23 0.75
C ASN A 48 1.77 -12.69 -0.25
N THR A 49 0.75 -11.98 0.23
CA THR A 49 -0.23 -11.30 -0.62
C THR A 49 -0.18 -9.81 -0.35
N ILE A 50 -0.68 -9.01 -1.29
CA ILE A 50 -0.72 -7.56 -1.11
C ILE A 50 -1.54 -7.20 0.13
N ALA A 51 -2.75 -7.73 0.25
CA ALA A 51 -3.58 -7.47 1.43
C ALA A 51 -2.90 -7.95 2.71
N GLY A 52 -2.26 -9.12 2.69
CA GLY A 52 -1.54 -9.66 3.85
C GLY A 52 -0.42 -8.74 4.30
N VAL A 53 0.39 -8.23 3.38
CA VAL A 53 1.47 -7.28 3.69
C VAL A 53 0.90 -5.99 4.28
N CYS A 54 -0.15 -5.44 3.65
CA CYS A 54 -0.74 -4.17 4.11
C CYS A 54 -1.35 -4.28 5.51
N LEU A 55 -2.00 -5.41 5.81
CA LEU A 55 -2.74 -5.61 7.05
C LEU A 55 -1.91 -6.30 8.14
N ALA A 56 -0.68 -6.70 7.85
CA ALA A 56 0.17 -7.36 8.84
C ALA A 56 0.37 -6.45 10.06
N PRO A 57 0.30 -7.01 11.27
CA PRO A 57 0.47 -6.21 12.49
C PRO A 57 1.78 -5.42 12.45
N TRP A 58 1.73 -4.17 12.91
CA TRP A 58 2.88 -3.27 13.05
C TRP A 58 3.53 -2.82 11.72
N GLN A 59 2.95 -3.17 10.57
CA GLN A 59 3.51 -2.75 9.27
C GLN A 59 3.08 -1.33 8.89
N PHE A 60 1.78 -1.07 8.90
CA PHE A 60 1.23 0.23 8.53
C PHE A 60 0.28 0.69 9.61
N SER A 61 0.67 1.73 10.33
CA SER A 61 -0.06 2.21 11.50
C SER A 61 -1.50 2.63 11.17
N CYS A 62 -1.76 3.04 9.93
CA CYS A 62 -3.10 3.47 9.53
C CYS A 62 -4.16 2.37 9.69
N TRP A 63 -3.76 1.11 9.75
CA TRP A 63 -4.66 -0.02 9.97
C TRP A 63 -4.78 -0.41 11.44
N ASN A 64 -4.03 0.21 12.34
CA ASN A 64 -4.13 -0.08 13.76
C ASN A 64 -5.51 0.33 14.29
N LYS A 65 -6.07 -0.53 15.17
CA LYS A 65 -7.43 -0.39 15.66
C LYS A 65 -7.73 0.99 16.25
N ASN A 66 -6.77 1.59 16.95
CA ASN A 66 -6.95 2.86 17.64
C ASN A 66 -6.34 4.05 16.88
N ASP A 67 -5.87 3.85 15.65
CA ASP A 67 -5.29 4.93 14.87
C ASP A 67 -6.40 5.80 14.26
N PRO A 68 -6.34 7.13 14.40
CA PRO A 68 -7.35 8.02 13.82
C PRO A 68 -7.48 7.87 12.30
N ASN A 69 -6.40 7.52 11.63
CA ASN A 69 -6.41 7.32 10.17
C ASN A 69 -7.26 6.14 9.73
N ARG A 70 -7.45 5.15 10.60
CA ARG A 70 -8.21 3.96 10.21
C ARG A 70 -9.62 4.31 9.74
N LYS A 71 -10.31 5.17 10.48
CA LYS A 71 -11.66 5.60 10.08
C LYS A 71 -11.65 6.38 8.78
N ILE A 72 -10.61 7.19 8.58
CA ILE A 72 -10.47 7.98 7.36
C ILE A 72 -10.31 7.07 6.15
N ILE A 73 -9.42 6.08 6.22
CA ILE A 73 -9.17 5.18 5.09
C ILE A 73 -10.34 4.24 4.83
N GLU A 74 -11.05 3.82 5.87
CA GLU A 74 -12.23 2.96 5.70
C GLU A 74 -13.39 3.69 5.01
N ARG A 75 -13.51 5.01 5.22
CA ARG A 75 -14.56 5.86 4.64
C ARG A 75 -14.22 6.44 3.29
N ALA A 76 -12.95 6.37 2.88
CA ALA A 76 -12.53 6.95 1.61
C ALA A 76 -13.27 6.29 0.44
N ASP A 77 -13.73 7.12 -0.49
CA ASP A 77 -14.46 6.66 -1.67
C ASP A 77 -14.11 7.52 -2.88
N ASP A 78 -14.78 7.27 -3.99
CA ASP A 78 -14.49 7.94 -5.26
C ASP A 78 -14.85 9.45 -5.27
N ALA A 79 -15.53 9.94 -4.25
CA ALA A 79 -15.76 11.38 -4.09
C ALA A 79 -14.50 12.11 -3.63
N ASP A 80 -13.51 11.40 -3.08
CA ASP A 80 -12.24 11.96 -2.63
C ASP A 80 -11.20 11.86 -3.75
N ILE A 81 -10.77 13.01 -4.28
CA ILE A 81 -9.78 13.07 -5.37
C ILE A 81 -8.46 12.43 -4.94
N GLY A 82 -8.03 12.66 -3.70
CA GLY A 82 -6.80 12.05 -3.19
C GLY A 82 -6.86 10.53 -3.17
N PHE A 83 -8.01 9.98 -2.79
CA PHE A 83 -8.20 8.54 -2.84
C PHE A 83 -8.23 8.01 -4.28
N CYS A 84 -8.84 8.73 -5.21
CA CYS A 84 -8.84 8.36 -6.62
C CYS A 84 -7.43 8.27 -7.19
N ILE A 85 -6.54 9.19 -6.80
CA ILE A 85 -5.13 9.14 -7.19
C ILE A 85 -4.47 7.87 -6.64
N CYS A 86 -4.70 7.56 -5.38
CA CYS A 86 -4.17 6.34 -4.76
C CYS A 86 -4.70 5.08 -5.44
N LYS A 87 -5.97 5.06 -5.85
CA LYS A 87 -6.55 3.95 -6.61
C LYS A 87 -5.85 3.75 -7.95
N ARG A 88 -5.54 4.82 -8.66
CA ARG A 88 -4.82 4.73 -9.94
C ARG A 88 -3.42 4.13 -9.74
N ILE A 89 -2.73 4.57 -8.70
CA ILE A 89 -1.41 4.03 -8.38
C ILE A 89 -1.53 2.53 -8.04
N ALA A 90 -2.51 2.17 -7.21
CA ALA A 90 -2.74 0.77 -6.84
C ALA A 90 -3.04 -0.11 -8.06
N LEU A 91 -3.89 0.36 -8.97
CA LEU A 91 -4.23 -0.37 -10.19
C LEU A 91 -3.00 -0.61 -11.07
N ARG A 92 -2.16 0.42 -11.23
CA ARG A 92 -0.92 0.29 -12.00
C ARG A 92 0.04 -0.67 -11.33
N ALA A 93 0.16 -0.61 -10.01
CA ALA A 93 1.02 -1.50 -9.25
C ALA A 93 0.60 -2.96 -9.40
N VAL A 94 -0.68 -3.24 -9.22
CA VAL A 94 -1.21 -4.61 -9.33
C VAL A 94 -1.08 -5.15 -10.75
N SER A 95 -1.17 -4.27 -11.75
CA SER A 95 -1.04 -4.63 -13.16
C SER A 95 0.42 -4.78 -13.64
N GLY A 96 1.39 -4.54 -12.76
CA GLY A 96 2.79 -4.62 -13.13
C GLY A 96 3.30 -3.44 -13.95
N LEU A 97 2.56 -2.32 -13.97
CA LEU A 97 2.91 -1.14 -14.77
C LEU A 97 3.65 -0.06 -13.96
N LEU A 98 3.84 -0.28 -12.66
CA LEU A 98 4.51 0.70 -11.81
C LEU A 98 6.02 0.43 -11.79
N GLU A 99 6.80 1.45 -12.17
CA GLU A 99 8.25 1.36 -12.10
C GLU A 99 8.71 1.48 -10.64
N ASP A 100 9.56 0.54 -10.21
CA ASP A 100 10.17 0.59 -8.89
C ASP A 100 11.37 1.51 -8.88
N ARG A 101 11.20 2.70 -8.32
CA ARG A 101 12.28 3.69 -8.15
C ARG A 101 12.97 3.58 -6.80
N THR A 102 12.60 2.58 -5.99
CA THR A 102 13.15 2.38 -4.64
C THR A 102 14.33 1.41 -4.63
N SER A 103 14.70 0.85 -5.78
CA SER A 103 15.78 -0.15 -5.90
C SER A 103 15.55 -1.39 -5.04
N GLY A 104 14.31 -1.86 -5.00
CA GLY A 104 13.95 -3.06 -4.26
C GLY A 104 13.74 -2.85 -2.77
N ALA A 105 13.56 -1.61 -2.31
CA ALA A 105 13.37 -1.31 -0.90
C ALA A 105 12.15 -2.03 -0.33
N THR A 106 12.26 -2.48 0.92
CA THR A 106 11.17 -3.14 1.66
C THR A 106 10.69 -2.30 2.84
N HIS A 107 11.29 -1.13 3.06
CA HIS A 107 10.93 -0.20 4.12
C HIS A 107 10.79 1.20 3.54
N TYR A 108 9.83 1.96 4.06
CA TYR A 108 9.55 3.31 3.62
C TYR A 108 9.91 4.31 4.73
N HIS A 109 10.56 5.39 4.33
CA HIS A 109 10.85 6.52 5.21
C HIS A 109 10.35 7.81 4.57
N THR A 110 9.66 8.60 5.35
CA THR A 110 9.26 9.95 4.94
C THR A 110 10.42 10.94 5.16
#